data_584b1afbd12fc2375d6658d8bfd50d21
#
_entry.id   584b1afbd12fc2375d6658d8bfd50d21
#
_cell.length_a   1.000
_cell.length_b   1.000
_cell.length_c   1.000
_cell.angle_alpha   90.00
_cell.angle_beta   90.00
_cell.angle_gamma   90.00
#
_symmetry.space_group_name_H-M   'P 1'
#
loop_
_entity.id
_entity.type
_entity.pdbx_description
1 polymer ?
#
loop_
_entity_poly.entity_id
_entity_poly.type
_entity_poly.pdbx_seq_one_letter_code
_entity_poly.pdbx_strand_id
1 'polypeptide(L)'
;GLGDVYKRQVWDLVCECYTYRDDLTIIFTAHTQTDHDENGYMFTRIKTSGKKLDKIVLESKFTTVLLSKCVDGHYKFETQANNSTAKSPMGAFDQTEIDNDIVEVLKALEDF
;
A
#
# COMPACT_ATOMS: atom_id res chain seq x y z
N GLY A 1 1.42 0.19 -26.30
CA GLY A 1 1.84 -1.20 -26.16
C GLY A 1 1.10 -1.92 -25.06
N LEU A 2 1.37 -3.20 -24.89
CA LEU A 2 0.72 -4.02 -23.87
C LEU A 2 0.92 -3.46 -22.46
N GLY A 3 2.10 -2.91 -22.18
CA GLY A 3 2.38 -2.31 -20.86
C GLY A 3 1.47 -1.15 -20.52
N ASP A 4 1.09 -0.34 -21.52
CA ASP A 4 0.18 0.79 -21.32
C ASP A 4 -1.26 0.31 -21.08
N VAL A 5 -1.67 -0.79 -21.72
CA VAL A 5 -3.00 -1.39 -21.53
C VAL A 5 -3.13 -1.91 -20.09
N TYR A 6 -2.17 -2.69 -19.63
CA TYR A 6 -2.19 -3.23 -18.26
C TYR A 6 -2.12 -2.13 -17.21
N LYS A 7 -1.29 -1.13 -17.44
CA LYS A 7 -1.19 0.06 -16.59
C LYS A 7 -2.55 0.70 -16.40
N ARG A 8 -3.26 0.95 -17.51
CA ARG A 8 -4.56 1.58 -17.49
C ARG A 8 -5.60 0.71 -16.80
N GLN A 9 -5.58 -0.61 -17.04
CA GLN A 9 -6.52 -1.54 -16.43
C GLN A 9 -6.41 -1.54 -14.90
N VAL A 10 -5.21 -1.62 -14.37
CA VAL A 10 -4.99 -1.60 -12.91
C VAL A 10 -5.42 -0.27 -12.31
N TRP A 11 -5.05 0.83 -12.95
CA TRP A 11 -5.43 2.17 -12.52
C TRP A 11 -6.93 2.37 -12.53
N ASP A 12 -7.60 1.96 -13.61
CA ASP A 12 -9.05 2.09 -13.78
C ASP A 12 -9.78 1.25 -12.73
N LEU A 13 -9.31 0.04 -12.45
CA LEU A 13 -9.90 -0.81 -11.41
C LEU A 13 -9.85 -0.12 -10.05
N VAL A 14 -8.72 0.45 -9.67
CA VAL A 14 -8.59 1.17 -8.40
C VAL A 14 -9.52 2.38 -8.37
N CYS A 15 -9.57 3.15 -9.45
CA CYS A 15 -10.45 4.32 -9.52
C CYS A 15 -11.93 3.94 -9.46
N GLU A 16 -12.31 2.82 -10.07
CA GLU A 16 -13.68 2.32 -10.03
C GLU A 16 -14.14 2.00 -8.61
N CYS A 17 -13.25 1.55 -7.75
CA CYS A 17 -13.59 1.22 -6.37
C CYS A 17 -14.15 2.43 -5.60
N TYR A 18 -13.79 3.64 -5.97
CA TYR A 18 -14.34 4.85 -5.36
C TYR A 18 -15.83 5.09 -5.69
N THR A 19 -16.37 4.38 -6.67
CA THR A 19 -17.79 4.49 -7.06
C THR A 19 -18.67 3.48 -6.34
N TYR A 20 -18.08 2.58 -5.57
CA TYR A 20 -18.82 1.54 -4.85
C TYR A 20 -19.44 2.11 -3.57
N ARG A 21 -20.27 1.28 -2.93
CA ARG A 21 -20.97 1.67 -1.70
C ARG A 21 -19.99 2.12 -0.61
N ASP A 22 -20.37 3.14 0.15
CA ASP A 22 -19.53 3.68 1.23
C ASP A 22 -19.31 2.69 2.38
N ASP A 23 -20.24 1.74 2.56
CA ASP A 23 -20.15 0.72 3.61
C ASP A 23 -19.28 -0.48 3.21
N LEU A 24 -18.72 -0.45 2.01
CA LEU A 24 -17.89 -1.53 1.47
C LEU A 24 -16.43 -1.26 1.77
N THR A 25 -15.77 -2.21 2.42
CA THR A 25 -14.33 -2.17 2.62
C THR A 25 -13.66 -2.98 1.52
N ILE A 26 -12.76 -2.35 0.78
CA ILE A 26 -12.02 -3.00 -0.30
C ILE A 26 -10.55 -3.03 0.07
N ILE A 27 -9.97 -4.22 0.06
CA ILE A 27 -8.57 -4.43 0.41
C ILE A 27 -7.84 -4.97 -0.81
N PHE A 28 -6.77 -4.27 -1.21
CA PHE A 28 -5.86 -4.74 -2.24
C PHE A 28 -4.62 -5.32 -1.59
N THR A 29 -4.21 -6.48 -2.04
CA THR A 29 -2.93 -7.06 -1.65
C THR A 29 -2.01 -7.09 -2.86
N ALA A 30 -0.73 -6.84 -2.62
CA ALA A 30 0.25 -6.79 -3.69
C ALA A 30 1.62 -7.23 -3.17
N HIS A 31 2.44 -7.75 -4.08
CA HIS A 31 3.84 -8.01 -3.77
C HIS A 31 4.61 -6.68 -3.73
N THR A 32 5.71 -6.69 -3.00
CA THR A 32 6.61 -5.53 -2.91
C THR A 32 7.85 -5.74 -3.76
N GLN A 33 8.46 -4.64 -4.15
CA GLN A 33 9.81 -4.61 -4.69
C GLN A 33 10.63 -3.60 -3.90
N THR A 34 11.94 -3.80 -3.85
CA THR A 34 12.86 -2.88 -3.19
C THR A 34 13.77 -2.28 -4.24
N ASP A 35 13.71 -0.95 -4.36
CA ASP A 35 14.55 -0.19 -5.28
C ASP A 35 15.59 0.59 -4.49
N HIS A 36 16.65 1.02 -5.17
CA HIS A 36 17.64 1.94 -4.62
C HIS A 36 17.40 3.33 -5.22
N ASP A 37 17.47 4.36 -4.38
CA ASP A 37 17.40 5.74 -4.85
C ASP A 37 18.78 6.19 -5.38
N GLU A 38 18.87 7.44 -5.81
CA GLU A 38 20.11 8.03 -6.36
C GLU A 38 21.27 7.99 -5.36
N ASN A 39 20.98 7.99 -4.07
CA ASN A 39 21.98 7.95 -3.00
C ASN A 39 22.29 6.53 -2.52
N GLY A 40 21.68 5.52 -3.13
CA GLY A 40 21.86 4.12 -2.76
C GLY A 40 21.01 3.65 -1.59
N TYR A 41 20.09 4.47 -1.08
CA TYR A 41 19.17 4.06 -0.03
C TYR A 41 18.10 3.12 -0.59
N MET A 42 17.84 2.04 0.14
CA MET A 42 16.81 1.07 -0.22
C MET A 42 15.42 1.62 0.08
N PHE A 43 14.48 1.36 -0.82
CA PHE A 43 13.11 1.82 -0.71
C PHE A 43 12.15 0.74 -1.19
N THR A 44 11.17 0.38 -0.37
CA THR A 44 10.20 -0.68 -0.65
C THR A 44 8.87 -0.08 -1.08
N ARG A 45 8.35 -0.58 -2.19
CA ARG A 45 7.06 -0.15 -2.75
C ARG A 45 6.32 -1.32 -3.39
N ILE A 46 5.10 -1.09 -3.85
CA ILE A 46 4.32 -2.09 -4.58
C ILE A 46 5.09 -2.51 -5.84
N LYS A 47 5.20 -3.83 -6.04
CA LYS A 47 5.81 -4.37 -7.25
C LYS A 47 4.90 -4.16 -8.44
N THR A 48 5.45 -3.55 -9.48
CA THR A 48 4.78 -3.38 -10.76
C THR A 48 5.50 -4.18 -11.84
N SER A 49 4.75 -4.73 -12.78
CA SER A 49 5.32 -5.49 -13.88
C SER A 49 5.64 -4.57 -15.05
N GLY A 50 6.91 -4.55 -15.47
CA GLY A 50 7.39 -3.77 -16.61
C GLY A 50 7.74 -2.34 -16.28
N LYS A 51 8.67 -1.78 -17.09
CA LYS A 51 9.23 -0.44 -16.86
C LYS A 51 8.20 0.69 -16.93
N LYS A 52 7.15 0.53 -17.72
CA LYS A 52 6.11 1.55 -17.86
C LYS A 52 5.22 1.64 -16.64
N LEU A 53 5.01 0.51 -15.94
CA LEU A 53 4.25 0.47 -14.70
C LEU A 53 5.02 1.05 -13.52
N ASP A 54 6.35 1.08 -13.59
CA ASP A 54 7.19 1.69 -12.55
C ASP A 54 6.94 3.19 -12.38
N LYS A 55 6.39 3.84 -13.40
CA LYS A 55 6.05 5.27 -13.35
C LYS A 55 4.72 5.53 -12.66
N ILE A 56 3.93 4.49 -12.37
CA ILE A 56 2.68 4.65 -11.64
C ILE A 56 2.94 4.51 -10.16
N VAL A 57 2.51 5.50 -9.42
CA VAL A 57 2.51 5.43 -7.96
C VAL A 57 1.11 5.01 -7.53
N LEU A 58 0.83 3.71 -7.58
CA LEU A 58 -0.48 3.15 -7.21
C LEU A 58 -0.87 3.52 -5.79
N GLU A 59 0.12 3.58 -4.90
CA GLU A 59 -0.08 3.93 -3.50
C GLU A 59 -0.72 5.30 -3.32
N SER A 60 -0.54 6.20 -4.29
CA SER A 60 -1.13 7.55 -4.22
C SER A 60 -2.67 7.54 -4.24
N LYS A 61 -3.27 6.44 -4.71
CA LYS A 61 -4.73 6.29 -4.77
C LYS A 61 -5.35 5.78 -3.46
N PHE A 62 -4.54 5.42 -2.50
CA PHE A 62 -5.01 4.87 -1.22
C PHE A 62 -4.70 5.84 -0.08
N THR A 63 -5.62 5.93 0.88
CA THR A 63 -5.39 6.70 2.10
C THR A 63 -4.59 5.90 3.12
N THR A 64 -4.66 4.57 3.02
CA THR A 64 -3.96 3.67 3.92
C THR A 64 -3.23 2.61 3.11
N VAL A 65 -1.93 2.52 3.32
CA VAL A 65 -1.06 1.51 2.71
C VAL A 65 -0.20 0.94 3.83
N LEU A 66 -0.38 -0.33 4.12
CA LEU A 66 0.36 -1.01 5.19
C LEU A 66 1.36 -1.97 4.57
N LEU A 67 2.58 -1.94 5.08
CA LEU A 67 3.61 -2.91 4.67
C LEU A 67 3.58 -4.09 5.62
N SER A 68 3.25 -5.27 5.10
CA SER A 68 3.31 -6.51 5.86
C SER A 68 4.74 -7.04 5.91
N LYS A 69 5.20 -7.39 7.09
CA LYS A 69 6.53 -7.95 7.28
C LYS A 69 6.55 -8.99 8.39
N CYS A 70 7.59 -9.79 8.42
CA CYS A 70 7.84 -10.76 9.48
C CYS A 70 9.15 -10.39 10.18
N VAL A 71 9.08 -10.16 11.49
CA VAL A 71 10.23 -9.78 12.31
C VAL A 71 10.34 -10.77 13.45
N ASP A 72 11.46 -11.49 13.53
CA ASP A 72 11.71 -12.50 14.58
C ASP A 72 10.56 -13.52 14.71
N GLY A 73 10.00 -13.95 13.58
CA GLY A 73 8.90 -14.90 13.55
C GLY A 73 7.52 -14.30 13.82
N HIS A 74 7.44 -12.99 14.03
CA HIS A 74 6.20 -12.28 14.27
C HIS A 74 5.77 -11.50 13.03
N TYR A 75 4.51 -11.64 12.63
CA TYR A 75 3.94 -10.89 11.51
C TYR A 75 3.43 -9.53 12.00
N LYS A 76 3.84 -8.48 11.31
CA LYS A 76 3.56 -7.10 11.67
C LYS A 76 3.12 -6.30 10.44
N PHE A 77 2.42 -5.19 10.68
CA PHE A 77 2.21 -4.14 9.70
C PHE A 77 2.98 -2.89 10.08
N GLU A 78 3.68 -2.28 9.11
CA GLU A 78 4.16 -0.91 9.26
C GLU A 78 3.04 0.04 8.84
N THR A 79 2.78 1.04 9.67
CA THR A 79 1.70 2.01 9.48
C THR A 79 2.17 3.33 8.90
N GLN A 80 3.47 3.56 8.87
CA GLN A 80 4.12 4.78 8.40
C GLN A 80 5.35 4.45 7.57
N ALA A 81 5.73 5.37 6.70
CA ALA A 81 6.90 5.19 5.85
C ALA A 81 8.18 5.03 6.68
N ASN A 82 8.89 3.94 6.43
CA ASN A 82 10.23 3.69 6.92
C ASN A 82 10.98 3.03 5.75
N ASN A 83 11.51 3.86 4.86
CA ASN A 83 12.07 3.43 3.58
C ASN A 83 11.07 2.60 2.75
N SER A 84 9.80 3.00 2.80
CA SER A 84 8.70 2.33 2.10
C SER A 84 7.60 3.33 1.74
N THR A 85 6.59 2.86 1.03
CA THR A 85 5.39 3.64 0.69
C THR A 85 4.26 3.48 1.70
N ALA A 86 4.51 2.88 2.85
CA ALA A 86 3.50 2.75 3.89
C ALA A 86 3.04 4.13 4.37
N LYS A 87 1.76 4.24 4.61
CA LYS A 87 1.13 5.48 5.10
C LYS A 87 -0.21 5.18 5.74
N SER A 88 -0.65 6.06 6.61
CA SER A 88 -1.97 5.98 7.22
C SER A 88 -2.45 7.37 7.62
N PRO A 89 -3.77 7.56 7.84
CA PRO A 89 -4.28 8.84 8.33
C PRO A 89 -3.64 9.22 9.66
N MET A 90 -3.36 10.50 9.84
CA MET A 90 -2.76 11.00 11.07
C MET A 90 -3.65 10.68 12.26
N GLY A 91 -3.06 10.05 13.28
CA GLY A 91 -3.77 9.69 14.49
C GLY A 91 -4.53 8.37 14.46
N ALA A 92 -4.57 7.68 13.30
CA ALA A 92 -5.28 6.41 13.19
C ALA A 92 -4.61 5.28 14.00
N PHE A 93 -3.29 5.26 14.02
CA PHE A 93 -2.52 4.25 14.73
C PHE A 93 -1.56 4.91 15.74
N ASP A 94 -1.50 4.36 16.94
CA ASP A 94 -0.61 4.87 17.99
C ASP A 94 0.85 4.50 17.76
N GLN A 95 1.10 3.45 16.99
CA GLN A 95 2.44 2.90 16.76
C GLN A 95 2.73 2.80 15.29
N THR A 96 4.02 2.91 14.95
CA THR A 96 4.50 2.75 13.56
C THR A 96 4.54 1.29 13.13
N GLU A 97 4.47 0.37 14.07
CA GLU A 97 4.45 -1.07 13.82
C GLU A 97 3.41 -1.71 14.71
N ILE A 98 2.46 -2.42 14.11
CA ILE A 98 1.34 -3.07 14.80
C ILE A 98 1.26 -4.54 14.38
N ASP A 99 0.49 -5.33 15.14
CA ASP A 99 0.24 -6.71 14.79
C ASP A 99 -0.49 -6.83 13.45
N ASN A 100 -0.21 -7.90 12.73
CA ASN A 100 -0.82 -8.20 11.43
C ASN A 100 -2.23 -8.76 11.66
N ASP A 101 -3.14 -7.90 12.11
CA ASP A 101 -4.52 -8.24 12.43
C ASP A 101 -5.44 -7.23 11.73
N ILE A 102 -6.12 -7.68 10.68
CA ILE A 102 -6.98 -6.80 9.86
C ILE A 102 -8.17 -6.26 10.66
N VAL A 103 -8.65 -6.98 11.64
CA VAL A 103 -9.77 -6.51 12.48
C VAL A 103 -9.36 -5.28 13.27
N GLU A 104 -8.16 -5.32 13.86
CA GLU A 104 -7.62 -4.17 14.59
C GLU A 104 -7.36 -2.97 13.66
N VAL A 105 -6.89 -3.24 12.44
CA VAL A 105 -6.70 -2.19 11.43
C VAL A 105 -8.03 -1.52 11.10
N LEU A 106 -9.07 -2.28 10.82
CA LEU A 106 -10.39 -1.74 10.46
C LEU A 106 -11.01 -0.96 11.61
N LYS A 107 -10.85 -1.41 12.84
CA LYS A 107 -11.29 -0.65 14.02
C LYS A 107 -10.57 0.69 14.14
N ALA A 108 -9.26 0.70 13.93
CA ALA A 108 -8.46 1.92 14.02
C ALA A 108 -8.85 2.94 12.96
N LEU A 109 -9.33 2.48 11.80
CA LEU A 109 -9.70 3.34 10.67
C LEU A 109 -11.18 3.78 10.67
N GLU A 110 -11.99 3.30 11.62
CA GLU A 110 -13.44 3.55 11.65
C GLU A 110 -13.79 5.04 11.59
N ASP A 111 -13.01 5.88 12.27
CA ASP A 111 -13.25 7.31 12.38
C ASP A 111 -12.45 8.16 11.37
N PHE A 112 -11.86 7.51 10.36
CA PHE A 112 -10.99 8.18 9.41
C PHE A 112 -11.41 8.01 7.91
#